data_f2f56bc32e32049d50b9fdb9d8d1b4f5
#
_entry.id   f2f56bc32e32049d50b9fdb9d8d1b4f5
#
_cell.length_a   1.000
_cell.length_b   1.000
_cell.length_c   1.000
_cell.angle_alpha   90.00
_cell.angle_beta   90.00
_cell.angle_gamma   90.00
#
_symmetry.space_group_name_H-M   'P 1'
#
loop_
_entity.id
_entity.type
_entity.pdbx_description
1 polymer ?
#
loop_
_entity_poly.entity_id
_entity_poly.type
_entity_poly.pdbx_seq_one_letter_code
_entity_poly.pdbx_strand_id
1 'polypeptide(L)'
;MTRQAPSLSFEFFPPATDAGAQKLLETHRALQALQPEYFSVTFGAGGSTQARTAEAVTNLTAAGSEVAPHLTCVGATRDSIRELLDGYRAQGVKRLVALRGDLPSGTMSLGDFQHATDLVRFVREHSGDWFTIEVAAYPEMHPQATSPDADLAHFAEKVAAGADSAITQYFYNADAYLDFVERARAAGVTIPIVPGIMPILNYTQLSRFSDNCGAEIPRWIRLRLAAFHDDMDSLRAFGHDVVVDLCDRLLTGGAPGIHFYTMNQAGPCAAIWQALKR
;
A
#
# COMPACT_ATOMS: atom_id res chain seq x y z
N MET A 1 8.22 14.52 25.04
CA MET A 1 7.32 13.53 24.42
C MET A 1 8.17 12.36 23.94
N THR A 2 8.01 11.18 24.48
CA THR A 2 8.68 9.96 23.99
C THR A 2 8.18 9.68 22.58
N ARG A 3 9.06 9.76 21.58
CA ARG A 3 8.75 9.42 20.19
C ARG A 3 8.35 7.95 20.17
N GLN A 4 7.12 7.63 19.80
CA GLN A 4 6.69 6.26 19.60
C GLN A 4 7.56 5.61 18.52
N ALA A 5 7.92 4.35 18.68
CA ALA A 5 8.67 3.65 17.64
C ALA A 5 7.88 3.66 16.31
N PRO A 6 8.54 3.90 15.17
CA PRO A 6 7.85 3.94 13.89
C PRO A 6 7.18 2.60 13.58
N SER A 7 5.95 2.64 13.08
CA SER A 7 5.23 1.45 12.64
C SER A 7 5.89 0.84 11.40
N LEU A 8 5.74 -0.47 11.23
CA LEU A 8 6.27 -1.23 10.10
C LEU A 8 5.17 -2.13 9.57
N SER A 9 4.94 -2.12 8.27
CA SER A 9 4.01 -3.03 7.61
C SER A 9 4.50 -3.41 6.21
N PHE A 10 3.98 -4.51 5.68
CA PHE A 10 4.42 -5.07 4.40
C PHE A 10 3.24 -5.46 3.54
N GLU A 11 3.35 -5.24 2.24
CA GLU A 11 2.37 -5.67 1.25
C GLU A 11 2.85 -6.87 0.45
N PHE A 12 1.93 -7.81 0.23
CA PHE A 12 2.11 -8.98 -0.63
C PHE A 12 1.13 -8.98 -1.80
N PHE A 13 1.55 -9.55 -2.90
CA PHE A 13 0.66 -9.98 -3.97
C PHE A 13 0.19 -11.41 -3.71
N PRO A 14 -1.09 -11.74 -3.97
CA PRO A 14 -1.57 -13.10 -3.87
C PRO A 14 -0.82 -13.99 -4.89
N PRO A 15 -0.33 -15.16 -4.49
CA PRO A 15 0.44 -16.02 -5.37
C PRO A 15 -0.43 -16.65 -6.45
N ALA A 16 0.08 -16.74 -7.68
CA ALA A 16 -0.64 -17.33 -8.79
C ALA A 16 -0.59 -18.89 -8.81
N THR A 17 0.37 -19.48 -8.09
CA THR A 17 0.64 -20.94 -8.05
C THR A 17 0.89 -21.42 -6.63
N ASP A 18 0.74 -22.74 -6.39
CA ASP A 18 0.99 -23.32 -5.08
C ASP A 18 2.48 -23.21 -4.65
N ALA A 19 3.40 -23.31 -5.61
CA ALA A 19 4.82 -23.04 -5.36
C ALA A 19 5.04 -21.57 -4.94
N GLY A 20 4.31 -20.64 -5.57
CA GLY A 20 4.28 -19.23 -5.18
C GLY A 20 3.72 -19.02 -3.77
N ALA A 21 2.69 -19.79 -3.37
CA ALA A 21 2.12 -19.72 -2.03
C ALA A 21 3.13 -20.16 -0.97
N GLN A 22 3.90 -21.20 -1.24
CA GLN A 22 4.95 -21.69 -0.35
C GLN A 22 6.07 -20.66 -0.19
N LYS A 23 6.50 -20.05 -1.30
CA LYS A 23 7.50 -18.96 -1.29
C LYS A 23 6.99 -17.71 -0.53
N LEU A 24 5.69 -17.40 -0.65
CA LEU A 24 5.10 -16.30 0.11
C LEU A 24 5.18 -16.55 1.62
N LEU A 25 4.91 -17.76 2.08
CA LEU A 25 5.03 -18.12 3.49
C LEU A 25 6.48 -18.06 4.01
N GLU A 26 7.46 -18.41 3.17
CA GLU A 26 8.88 -18.24 3.51
C GLU A 26 9.24 -16.74 3.64
N THR A 27 8.80 -15.92 2.68
CA THR A 27 8.97 -14.47 2.70
C THR A 27 8.31 -13.85 3.93
N HIS A 28 7.08 -14.27 4.25
CA HIS A 28 6.35 -13.83 5.43
C HIS A 28 7.13 -14.14 6.73
N ARG A 29 7.62 -15.39 6.92
CA ARG A 29 8.39 -15.77 8.11
C ARG A 29 9.64 -14.89 8.28
N ALA A 30 10.34 -14.61 7.19
CA ALA A 30 11.54 -13.76 7.22
C ALA A 30 11.21 -12.32 7.62
N LEU A 31 10.08 -11.75 7.15
CA LEU A 31 9.65 -10.40 7.49
C LEU A 31 8.98 -10.33 8.87
N GLN A 32 8.31 -11.37 9.33
CA GLN A 32 7.69 -11.42 10.65
C GLN A 32 8.73 -11.29 11.77
N ALA A 33 9.98 -11.73 11.54
CA ALA A 33 11.09 -11.53 12.47
C ALA A 33 11.42 -10.05 12.75
N LEU A 34 10.97 -9.14 11.89
CA LEU A 34 11.10 -7.69 12.06
C LEU A 34 9.98 -7.07 12.91
N GLN A 35 9.02 -7.88 13.35
CA GLN A 35 7.87 -7.50 14.18
C GLN A 35 6.99 -6.41 13.53
N PRO A 36 6.50 -6.62 12.30
CA PRO A 36 5.60 -5.66 11.68
C PRO A 36 4.26 -5.60 12.42
N GLU A 37 3.57 -4.46 12.30
CA GLU A 37 2.24 -4.28 12.83
C GLU A 37 1.23 -5.17 12.09
N TYR A 38 1.32 -5.22 10.75
CA TYR A 38 0.46 -6.07 9.92
C TYR A 38 1.10 -6.36 8.55
N PHE A 39 0.49 -7.32 7.85
CA PHE A 39 0.73 -7.56 6.42
C PHE A 39 -0.52 -7.26 5.62
N SER A 40 -0.41 -6.54 4.49
CA SER A 40 -1.52 -6.40 3.57
C SER A 40 -1.39 -7.39 2.41
N VAL A 41 -2.53 -7.76 1.82
CA VAL A 41 -2.57 -8.64 0.64
C VAL A 41 -3.42 -7.97 -0.42
N THR A 42 -2.83 -7.73 -1.60
CA THR A 42 -3.51 -7.03 -2.69
C THR A 42 -4.67 -7.84 -3.26
N PHE A 43 -5.61 -7.12 -3.87
CA PHE A 43 -6.76 -7.68 -4.56
C PHE A 43 -6.64 -7.35 -6.06
N GLY A 44 -6.70 -8.35 -6.92
CA GLY A 44 -6.52 -8.13 -8.36
C GLY A 44 -7.67 -7.36 -8.98
N ALA A 45 -7.38 -6.64 -10.06
CA ALA A 45 -8.36 -5.86 -10.80
C ALA A 45 -9.59 -6.70 -11.19
N GLY A 46 -10.79 -6.15 -10.93
CA GLY A 46 -12.07 -6.82 -11.24
C GLY A 46 -12.31 -8.12 -10.50
N GLY A 47 -11.68 -8.36 -9.34
CA GLY A 47 -11.88 -9.57 -8.54
C GLY A 47 -11.16 -10.82 -9.06
N SER A 48 -10.28 -10.68 -10.05
CA SER A 48 -9.59 -11.81 -10.71
C SER A 48 -8.75 -12.67 -9.77
N THR A 49 -8.36 -12.15 -8.60
CA THR A 49 -7.56 -12.87 -7.60
C THR A 49 -8.29 -13.10 -6.28
N GLN A 50 -9.60 -12.88 -6.21
CA GLN A 50 -10.37 -12.93 -4.96
C GLN A 50 -10.13 -14.22 -4.15
N ALA A 51 -10.22 -15.39 -4.78
CA ALA A 51 -9.97 -16.66 -4.12
C ALA A 51 -8.53 -16.80 -3.61
N ARG A 52 -7.55 -16.36 -4.40
CA ARG A 52 -6.13 -16.40 -4.02
C ARG A 52 -5.81 -15.39 -2.92
N THR A 53 -6.44 -14.22 -2.93
CA THR A 53 -6.32 -13.24 -1.85
C THR A 53 -6.89 -13.82 -0.54
N ALA A 54 -8.09 -14.40 -0.58
CA ALA A 54 -8.71 -15.03 0.59
C ALA A 54 -7.86 -16.17 1.15
N GLU A 55 -7.31 -17.03 0.29
CA GLU A 55 -6.39 -18.10 0.68
C GLU A 55 -5.12 -17.56 1.35
N ALA A 56 -4.48 -16.54 0.76
CA ALA A 56 -3.30 -15.92 1.33
C ALA A 56 -3.61 -15.28 2.70
N VAL A 57 -4.72 -14.57 2.84
CA VAL A 57 -5.18 -13.99 4.10
C VAL A 57 -5.36 -15.09 5.15
N THR A 58 -6.07 -16.17 4.81
CA THR A 58 -6.27 -17.31 5.73
C THR A 58 -4.94 -17.91 6.21
N ASN A 59 -4.01 -18.17 5.28
CA ASN A 59 -2.72 -18.76 5.60
C ASN A 59 -1.85 -17.86 6.49
N LEU A 60 -1.81 -16.56 6.22
CA LEU A 60 -1.03 -15.61 6.99
C LEU A 60 -1.64 -15.36 8.39
N THR A 61 -2.97 -15.32 8.47
CA THR A 61 -3.68 -15.22 9.75
C THR A 61 -3.45 -16.47 10.61
N ALA A 62 -3.52 -17.67 10.01
CA ALA A 62 -3.19 -18.92 10.70
C ALA A 62 -1.72 -19.00 11.16
N ALA A 63 -0.81 -18.28 10.49
CA ALA A 63 0.57 -18.11 10.93
C ALA A 63 0.76 -17.09 12.06
N GLY A 64 -0.33 -16.50 12.58
CA GLY A 64 -0.33 -15.62 13.76
C GLY A 64 -0.08 -14.15 13.46
N SER A 65 -0.20 -13.71 12.22
CA SER A 65 -0.04 -12.31 11.85
C SER A 65 -1.38 -11.56 11.76
N GLU A 66 -1.37 -10.26 12.06
CA GLU A 66 -2.45 -9.38 11.65
C GLU A 66 -2.38 -9.19 10.13
N VAL A 67 -3.51 -9.38 9.43
CA VAL A 67 -3.58 -9.31 7.98
C VAL A 67 -4.65 -8.32 7.55
N ALA A 68 -4.30 -7.45 6.61
CA ALA A 68 -5.17 -6.46 6.00
C ALA A 68 -5.44 -6.83 4.52
N PRO A 69 -6.52 -7.56 4.19
CA PRO A 69 -6.90 -7.76 2.80
C PRO A 69 -7.23 -6.42 2.14
N HIS A 70 -6.79 -6.25 0.90
CA HIS A 70 -7.33 -5.20 0.06
C HIS A 70 -8.77 -5.54 -0.32
N LEU A 71 -9.64 -4.56 -0.31
CA LEU A 71 -11.03 -4.66 -0.72
C LEU A 71 -11.28 -3.60 -1.79
N THR A 72 -11.59 -4.04 -3.02
CA THR A 72 -11.92 -3.13 -4.12
C THR A 72 -13.41 -3.14 -4.39
N CYS A 73 -13.98 -1.98 -4.72
CA CYS A 73 -15.41 -1.84 -4.93
C CYS A 73 -15.84 -1.68 -6.39
N VAL A 74 -14.90 -1.49 -7.32
CA VAL A 74 -15.24 -1.36 -8.74
C VAL A 74 -15.90 -2.64 -9.26
N GLY A 75 -17.08 -2.50 -9.88
CA GLY A 75 -17.86 -3.62 -10.39
C GLY A 75 -18.55 -4.47 -9.31
N ALA A 76 -18.40 -4.14 -8.03
CA ALA A 76 -19.00 -4.89 -6.94
C ALA A 76 -20.42 -4.42 -6.61
N THR A 77 -21.24 -5.33 -6.10
CA THR A 77 -22.55 -5.01 -5.51
C THR A 77 -22.43 -4.86 -3.98
N ARG A 78 -23.40 -4.18 -3.37
CA ARG A 78 -23.46 -4.06 -1.89
C ARG A 78 -23.53 -5.44 -1.22
N ASP A 79 -24.24 -6.40 -1.84
CA ASP A 79 -24.36 -7.76 -1.30
C ASP A 79 -23.03 -8.51 -1.36
N SER A 80 -22.30 -8.43 -2.48
CA SER A 80 -20.99 -9.08 -2.60
C SER A 80 -19.95 -8.50 -1.62
N ILE A 81 -19.95 -7.19 -1.39
CA ILE A 81 -19.08 -6.56 -0.38
C ILE A 81 -19.49 -6.99 1.03
N ARG A 82 -20.80 -7.08 1.33
CA ARG A 82 -21.29 -7.55 2.62
C ARG A 82 -20.81 -8.97 2.93
N GLU A 83 -20.96 -9.88 1.97
CA GLU A 83 -20.49 -11.26 2.12
C GLU A 83 -18.99 -11.35 2.41
N LEU A 84 -18.17 -10.53 1.72
CA LEU A 84 -16.72 -10.44 1.97
C LEU A 84 -16.42 -9.93 3.38
N LEU A 85 -17.08 -8.86 3.81
CA LEU A 85 -16.89 -8.28 5.15
C LEU A 85 -17.27 -9.28 6.25
N ASP A 86 -18.40 -9.96 6.10
CA ASP A 86 -18.86 -10.97 7.05
C ASP A 86 -17.89 -12.17 7.09
N GLY A 87 -17.37 -12.59 5.93
CA GLY A 87 -16.35 -13.62 5.82
C GLY A 87 -15.04 -13.24 6.51
N TYR A 88 -14.54 -12.02 6.31
CA TYR A 88 -13.34 -11.51 6.99
C TYR A 88 -13.56 -11.36 8.50
N ARG A 89 -14.73 -10.88 8.90
CA ARG A 89 -15.11 -10.79 10.32
C ARG A 89 -15.12 -12.15 10.99
N ALA A 90 -15.68 -13.17 10.34
CA ALA A 90 -15.72 -14.54 10.85
C ALA A 90 -14.31 -15.16 11.00
N GLN A 91 -13.35 -14.75 10.17
CA GLN A 91 -11.95 -15.14 10.25
C GLN A 91 -11.14 -14.33 11.30
N GLY A 92 -11.76 -13.35 11.96
CA GLY A 92 -11.10 -12.50 12.95
C GLY A 92 -10.25 -11.37 12.37
N VAL A 93 -10.33 -11.12 11.05
CA VAL A 93 -9.66 -9.98 10.40
C VAL A 93 -10.15 -8.67 11.02
N LYS A 94 -9.21 -7.78 11.38
CA LYS A 94 -9.49 -6.50 12.03
C LYS A 94 -9.13 -5.28 11.19
N ARG A 95 -8.38 -5.44 10.10
CA ARG A 95 -7.89 -4.35 9.26
C ARG A 95 -8.22 -4.62 7.80
N LEU A 96 -8.56 -3.58 7.06
CA LEU A 96 -8.84 -3.62 5.62
C LEU A 96 -8.09 -2.49 4.91
N VAL A 97 -7.69 -2.72 3.66
CA VAL A 97 -7.27 -1.64 2.76
C VAL A 97 -8.40 -1.40 1.76
N ALA A 98 -9.16 -0.32 1.95
CA ALA A 98 -10.33 0.02 1.14
C ALA A 98 -9.92 0.85 -0.08
N LEU A 99 -10.14 0.31 -1.27
CA LEU A 99 -9.76 0.89 -2.55
C LEU A 99 -10.95 0.95 -3.50
N ARG A 100 -10.90 1.84 -4.49
CA ARG A 100 -11.85 1.77 -5.61
C ARG A 100 -11.53 0.55 -6.49
N GLY A 101 -10.29 0.33 -6.78
CA GLY A 101 -9.79 -0.59 -7.79
C GLY A 101 -9.73 0.05 -9.18
N ASP A 102 -8.99 -0.61 -10.08
CA ASP A 102 -8.86 -0.20 -11.47
C ASP A 102 -10.02 -0.75 -12.29
N LEU A 103 -10.54 0.07 -13.21
CA LEU A 103 -11.56 -0.36 -14.16
C LEU A 103 -10.92 -1.36 -15.15
N PRO A 104 -11.41 -2.61 -15.22
CA PRO A 104 -10.98 -3.52 -16.26
C PRO A 104 -11.31 -2.93 -17.65
N SER A 105 -10.40 -3.07 -18.60
CA SER A 105 -10.62 -2.63 -19.99
C SER A 105 -11.93 -3.25 -20.53
N GLY A 106 -12.86 -2.41 -21.01
CA GLY A 106 -14.14 -2.84 -21.54
C GLY A 106 -15.28 -3.02 -20.52
N THR A 107 -15.07 -2.66 -19.25
CA THR A 107 -16.15 -2.72 -18.23
C THR A 107 -17.09 -1.53 -18.40
N MET A 108 -18.39 -1.80 -18.62
CA MET A 108 -19.44 -0.78 -18.77
C MET A 108 -20.16 -0.44 -17.44
N SER A 109 -19.95 -1.20 -16.36
CA SER A 109 -20.63 -0.99 -15.08
C SER A 109 -19.62 -0.79 -13.94
N LEU A 110 -19.81 0.30 -13.18
CA LEU A 110 -19.07 0.58 -11.96
C LEU A 110 -19.56 -0.24 -10.74
N GLY A 111 -20.68 -0.96 -10.87
CA GLY A 111 -21.35 -1.59 -9.75
C GLY A 111 -22.11 -0.57 -8.89
N ASP A 112 -22.30 -0.90 -7.60
CA ASP A 112 -23.05 -0.04 -6.66
C ASP A 112 -22.18 1.05 -6.00
N PHE A 113 -20.88 1.06 -6.28
CA PHE A 113 -19.89 1.97 -5.69
C PHE A 113 -19.16 2.73 -6.80
N GLN A 114 -19.11 4.04 -6.67
CA GLN A 114 -18.41 4.91 -7.63
C GLN A 114 -16.96 5.19 -7.20
N HIS A 115 -16.74 5.33 -5.89
CA HIS A 115 -15.48 5.75 -5.28
C HIS A 115 -15.14 4.92 -4.04
N ALA A 116 -13.85 4.91 -3.65
CA ALA A 116 -13.42 4.32 -2.39
C ALA A 116 -14.13 4.94 -1.16
N THR A 117 -14.55 6.20 -1.26
CA THR A 117 -15.34 6.88 -0.23
C THR A 117 -16.67 6.19 0.05
N ASP A 118 -17.35 5.67 -1.00
CA ASP A 118 -18.60 4.93 -0.87
C ASP A 118 -18.37 3.59 -0.18
N LEU A 119 -17.26 2.94 -0.51
CA LEU A 119 -16.86 1.70 0.16
C LEU A 119 -16.59 1.93 1.65
N VAL A 120 -15.82 2.98 2.00
CA VAL A 120 -15.53 3.31 3.41
C VAL A 120 -16.82 3.55 4.20
N ARG A 121 -17.76 4.35 3.68
CA ARG A 121 -19.08 4.55 4.30
C ARG A 121 -19.81 3.25 4.49
N PHE A 122 -19.86 2.41 3.47
CA PHE A 122 -20.56 1.13 3.53
C PHE A 122 -19.95 0.18 4.57
N VAL A 123 -18.61 0.12 4.67
CA VAL A 123 -17.93 -0.67 5.71
C VAL A 123 -18.32 -0.18 7.09
N ARG A 124 -18.38 1.15 7.33
CA ARG A 124 -18.80 1.72 8.60
C ARG A 124 -20.29 1.46 8.89
N GLU A 125 -21.17 1.63 7.90
CA GLU A 125 -22.60 1.34 8.03
C GLU A 125 -22.87 -0.13 8.39
N HIS A 126 -22.15 -1.07 7.75
CA HIS A 126 -22.36 -2.50 7.94
C HIS A 126 -21.66 -3.06 9.18
N SER A 127 -20.43 -2.62 9.46
CA SER A 127 -19.56 -3.26 10.44
C SER A 127 -19.21 -2.38 11.65
N GLY A 128 -19.66 -1.10 11.67
CA GLY A 128 -19.26 -0.14 12.72
C GLY A 128 -17.75 0.00 12.79
N ASP A 129 -17.21 -0.06 13.99
CA ASP A 129 -15.78 0.09 14.29
C ASP A 129 -15.01 -1.25 14.33
N TRP A 130 -15.61 -2.32 13.76
CA TRP A 130 -14.96 -3.62 13.78
C TRP A 130 -13.62 -3.63 13.03
N PHE A 131 -13.54 -2.94 11.89
CA PHE A 131 -12.37 -2.87 11.06
C PHE A 131 -11.62 -1.55 11.23
N THR A 132 -10.31 -1.59 11.35
CA THR A 132 -9.42 -0.47 11.04
C THR A 132 -9.34 -0.36 9.51
N ILE A 133 -9.69 0.80 8.97
CA ILE A 133 -9.78 1.03 7.52
C ILE A 133 -8.59 1.88 7.06
N GLU A 134 -7.71 1.27 6.26
CA GLU A 134 -6.66 1.95 5.52
C GLU A 134 -7.21 2.42 4.16
N VAL A 135 -6.81 3.60 3.71
CA VAL A 135 -7.13 4.12 2.36
C VAL A 135 -5.87 4.54 1.62
N ALA A 136 -5.93 4.55 0.30
CA ALA A 136 -4.81 5.06 -0.51
C ALA A 136 -4.74 6.59 -0.48
N ALA A 137 -3.51 7.11 -0.46
CA ALA A 137 -3.18 8.52 -0.64
C ALA A 137 -2.11 8.68 -1.73
N TYR A 138 -2.03 9.84 -2.35
CA TYR A 138 -1.11 10.09 -3.48
C TYR A 138 -0.31 11.37 -3.22
N PRO A 139 0.93 11.28 -2.73
CA PRO A 139 1.76 12.45 -2.46
C PRO A 139 2.02 13.32 -3.69
N GLU A 140 2.14 12.71 -4.86
CA GLU A 140 2.40 13.42 -6.10
C GLU A 140 1.10 13.82 -6.83
N MET A 141 0.25 12.92 -7.16
CA MET A 141 -1.13 13.08 -7.64
C MET A 141 -1.64 11.74 -8.21
N HIS A 142 -2.91 11.44 -8.00
CA HIS A 142 -3.54 10.29 -8.66
C HIS A 142 -3.65 10.53 -10.17
N PRO A 143 -3.28 9.55 -11.05
CA PRO A 143 -3.29 9.75 -12.51
C PRO A 143 -4.63 10.19 -13.11
N GLN A 144 -5.73 9.86 -12.46
CA GLN A 144 -7.09 10.24 -12.90
C GLN A 144 -7.63 11.50 -12.21
N ALA A 145 -6.87 12.11 -11.30
CA ALA A 145 -7.29 13.37 -10.68
C ALA A 145 -7.15 14.53 -11.67
N THR A 146 -8.05 15.50 -11.58
CA THR A 146 -8.04 16.68 -12.46
C THR A 146 -7.04 17.74 -12.00
N SER A 147 -6.68 17.73 -10.73
CA SER A 147 -5.66 18.60 -10.14
C SER A 147 -5.20 18.03 -8.78
N PRO A 148 -4.03 18.46 -8.26
CA PRO A 148 -3.56 18.09 -6.94
C PRO A 148 -4.54 18.48 -5.81
N ASP A 149 -5.25 19.60 -5.95
CA ASP A 149 -6.23 20.04 -4.95
C ASP A 149 -7.50 19.19 -4.98
N ALA A 150 -7.94 18.75 -6.18
CA ALA A 150 -9.07 17.83 -6.29
C ALA A 150 -8.72 16.44 -5.70
N ASP A 151 -7.50 15.95 -5.92
CA ASP A 151 -7.03 14.69 -5.33
C ASP A 151 -6.99 14.76 -3.80
N LEU A 152 -6.45 15.86 -3.27
CA LEU A 152 -6.43 16.11 -1.82
C LEU A 152 -7.86 16.20 -1.24
N ALA A 153 -8.80 16.85 -1.93
CA ALA A 153 -10.20 16.91 -1.51
C ALA A 153 -10.83 15.51 -1.45
N HIS A 154 -10.62 14.68 -2.48
CA HIS A 154 -11.09 13.28 -2.47
C HIS A 154 -10.43 12.44 -1.37
N PHE A 155 -9.17 12.71 -1.04
CA PHE A 155 -8.53 12.06 0.10
C PHE A 155 -9.19 12.48 1.42
N ALA A 156 -9.43 13.77 1.64
CA ALA A 156 -10.13 14.28 2.83
C ALA A 156 -11.57 13.72 2.95
N GLU A 157 -12.28 13.54 1.82
CA GLU A 157 -13.59 12.88 1.82
C GLU A 157 -13.54 11.42 2.28
N LYS A 158 -12.51 10.65 1.89
CA LYS A 158 -12.31 9.27 2.38
C LYS A 158 -12.10 9.25 3.90
N VAL A 159 -11.33 10.20 4.41
CA VAL A 159 -11.09 10.36 5.85
C VAL A 159 -12.39 10.72 6.58
N ALA A 160 -13.13 11.69 6.07
CA ALA A 160 -14.42 12.09 6.63
C ALA A 160 -15.48 10.96 6.57
N ALA A 161 -15.35 10.04 5.62
CA ALA A 161 -16.20 8.85 5.52
C ALA A 161 -15.90 7.79 6.59
N GLY A 162 -14.78 7.91 7.33
CA GLY A 162 -14.43 7.05 8.43
C GLY A 162 -13.16 6.22 8.24
N ALA A 163 -12.21 6.60 7.37
CA ALA A 163 -10.90 5.97 7.33
C ALA A 163 -10.10 6.25 8.61
N ASP A 164 -9.36 5.26 9.10
CA ASP A 164 -8.54 5.37 10.31
C ASP A 164 -7.08 5.70 10.02
N SER A 165 -6.58 5.35 8.86
CA SER A 165 -5.19 5.52 8.42
C SER A 165 -5.11 5.56 6.91
N ALA A 166 -3.99 6.00 6.38
CA ALA A 166 -3.73 6.00 4.95
C ALA A 166 -2.33 5.44 4.64
N ILE A 167 -2.24 4.72 3.52
CA ILE A 167 -0.98 4.29 2.93
C ILE A 167 -0.80 5.07 1.63
N THR A 168 0.39 5.67 1.42
CA THR A 168 0.61 6.39 0.16
C THR A 168 1.00 5.45 -0.98
N GLN A 169 0.70 5.86 -2.23
CA GLN A 169 1.44 5.33 -3.38
C GLN A 169 2.94 5.56 -3.15
N TYR A 170 3.80 4.66 -3.68
CA TYR A 170 5.25 4.87 -3.58
C TYR A 170 5.68 6.11 -4.36
N PHE A 171 6.76 6.70 -3.91
CA PHE A 171 7.41 7.89 -4.46
C PHE A 171 8.90 7.86 -4.11
N TYR A 172 9.70 8.73 -4.76
CA TYR A 172 11.16 8.82 -4.52
C TYR A 172 11.59 10.23 -4.13
N ASN A 173 10.64 11.15 -3.94
CA ASN A 173 10.89 12.52 -3.47
C ASN A 173 10.25 12.71 -2.09
N ALA A 174 11.07 12.77 -1.03
CA ALA A 174 10.58 12.97 0.33
C ALA A 174 9.80 14.29 0.50
N ASP A 175 10.19 15.34 -0.25
CA ASP A 175 9.54 16.65 -0.15
C ASP A 175 8.09 16.61 -0.64
N ALA A 176 7.79 15.77 -1.66
CA ALA A 176 6.42 15.56 -2.14
C ALA A 176 5.51 14.98 -1.03
N TYR A 177 6.02 14.02 -0.25
CA TYR A 177 5.28 13.47 0.88
C TYR A 177 5.10 14.50 2.01
N LEU A 178 6.15 15.24 2.36
CA LEU A 178 6.09 16.21 3.45
C LEU A 178 5.12 17.36 3.12
N ASP A 179 5.17 17.88 1.90
CA ASP A 179 4.20 18.89 1.40
C ASP A 179 2.77 18.34 1.40
N PHE A 180 2.58 17.12 0.89
CA PHE A 180 1.27 16.47 0.91
C PHE A 180 0.70 16.34 2.32
N VAL A 181 1.51 15.91 3.29
CA VAL A 181 1.07 15.79 4.69
C VAL A 181 0.71 17.16 5.26
N GLU A 182 1.51 18.20 5.03
CA GLU A 182 1.23 19.56 5.47
C GLU A 182 -0.11 20.06 4.91
N ARG A 183 -0.33 19.93 3.61
CA ARG A 183 -1.59 20.29 2.93
C ARG A 183 -2.77 19.48 3.45
N ALA A 184 -2.60 18.17 3.69
CA ALA A 184 -3.64 17.31 4.26
C ALA A 184 -3.99 17.77 5.69
N ARG A 185 -3.01 18.13 6.51
CA ARG A 185 -3.26 18.67 7.86
C ARG A 185 -4.00 20.00 7.80
N ALA A 186 -3.64 20.89 6.86
CA ALA A 186 -4.33 22.16 6.63
C ALA A 186 -5.80 21.94 6.17
N ALA A 187 -6.08 20.86 5.44
CA ALA A 187 -7.42 20.42 5.06
C ALA A 187 -8.20 19.67 6.18
N GLY A 188 -7.65 19.59 7.40
CA GLY A 188 -8.32 18.97 8.55
C GLY A 188 -8.13 17.45 8.68
N VAL A 189 -7.28 16.83 7.86
CA VAL A 189 -6.97 15.41 7.98
C VAL A 189 -6.10 15.18 9.22
N THR A 190 -6.54 14.32 10.15
CA THR A 190 -5.83 14.04 11.41
C THR A 190 -5.28 12.61 11.51
N ILE A 191 -5.74 11.69 10.66
CA ILE A 191 -5.33 10.30 10.67
C ILE A 191 -3.83 10.13 10.31
N PRO A 192 -3.17 9.04 10.73
CA PRO A 192 -1.84 8.69 10.25
C PRO A 192 -1.80 8.56 8.72
N ILE A 193 -0.75 9.08 8.11
CA ILE A 193 -0.47 8.92 6.68
C ILE A 193 0.88 8.19 6.59
N VAL A 194 0.85 6.89 6.32
CA VAL A 194 2.04 6.04 6.29
C VAL A 194 2.63 6.05 4.88
N PRO A 195 3.90 6.43 4.70
CA PRO A 195 4.53 6.39 3.38
C PRO A 195 4.68 4.95 2.88
N GLY A 196 4.20 4.71 1.67
CA GLY A 196 4.40 3.49 0.91
C GLY A 196 5.74 3.53 0.18
N ILE A 197 6.58 2.53 0.39
CA ILE A 197 7.95 2.48 -0.10
C ILE A 197 8.16 1.23 -0.96
N MET A 198 8.64 1.42 -2.18
CA MET A 198 9.00 0.33 -3.09
C MET A 198 10.51 0.27 -3.28
N PRO A 199 11.19 -0.85 -2.92
CA PRO A 199 12.61 -1.04 -3.19
C PRO A 199 12.92 -1.01 -4.69
N ILE A 200 14.07 -0.43 -5.05
CA ILE A 200 14.54 -0.36 -6.45
C ILE A 200 15.37 -1.62 -6.74
N LEU A 201 14.80 -2.56 -7.49
CA LEU A 201 15.44 -3.84 -7.79
C LEU A 201 15.74 -4.05 -9.26
N ASN A 202 14.96 -3.39 -10.13
CA ASN A 202 15.07 -3.47 -11.58
C ASN A 202 14.49 -2.21 -12.20
N TYR A 203 15.26 -1.52 -13.03
CA TYR A 203 14.86 -0.23 -13.59
C TYR A 203 13.71 -0.36 -14.61
N THR A 204 13.76 -1.37 -15.48
CA THR A 204 12.69 -1.58 -16.48
C THR A 204 11.33 -1.85 -15.82
N GLN A 205 11.33 -2.67 -14.79
CA GLN A 205 10.11 -2.97 -14.02
C GLN A 205 9.62 -1.73 -13.28
N LEU A 206 10.51 -1.01 -12.61
CA LEU A 206 10.19 0.23 -11.92
C LEU A 206 9.59 1.27 -12.87
N SER A 207 10.22 1.54 -14.01
CA SER A 207 9.73 2.50 -15.00
C SER A 207 8.31 2.15 -15.45
N ARG A 208 8.05 0.87 -15.79
CA ARG A 208 6.72 0.43 -16.21
C ARG A 208 5.66 0.61 -15.11
N PHE A 209 6.00 0.34 -13.85
CA PHE A 209 5.07 0.57 -12.74
C PHE A 209 4.81 2.05 -12.53
N SER A 210 5.84 2.88 -12.57
CA SER A 210 5.73 4.33 -12.42
C SER A 210 4.88 4.96 -13.53
N ASP A 211 5.07 4.52 -14.77
CA ASP A 211 4.25 4.98 -15.91
C ASP A 211 2.75 4.64 -15.71
N ASN A 212 2.45 3.49 -15.10
CA ASN A 212 1.07 3.06 -14.85
C ASN A 212 0.41 3.77 -13.66
N CYS A 213 1.13 3.99 -12.56
CA CYS A 213 0.56 4.54 -11.33
C CYS A 213 0.81 6.04 -11.14
N GLY A 214 1.55 6.68 -12.06
CA GLY A 214 1.86 8.10 -12.03
C GLY A 214 2.94 8.51 -11.02
N ALA A 215 3.65 7.54 -10.41
CA ALA A 215 4.75 7.85 -9.49
C ALA A 215 5.97 8.37 -10.26
N GLU A 216 6.50 9.51 -9.84
CA GLU A 216 7.68 10.09 -10.48
C GLU A 216 8.96 9.35 -10.08
N ILE A 217 9.80 9.02 -11.06
CA ILE A 217 11.19 8.65 -10.81
C ILE A 217 12.02 9.91 -11.07
N PRO A 218 12.57 10.58 -10.03
CA PRO A 218 13.37 11.78 -10.20
C PRO A 218 14.47 11.63 -11.25
N ARG A 219 14.69 12.68 -12.06
CA ARG A 219 15.61 12.62 -13.21
C ARG A 219 17.00 12.07 -12.85
N TRP A 220 17.54 12.46 -11.70
CA TRP A 220 18.86 12.02 -11.28
C TRP A 220 18.92 10.51 -10.97
N ILE A 221 17.86 9.94 -10.36
CA ILE A 221 17.71 8.49 -10.12
C ILE A 221 17.62 7.77 -11.46
N ARG A 222 16.74 8.27 -12.35
CA ARG A 222 16.53 7.67 -13.69
C ARG A 222 17.83 7.59 -14.48
N LEU A 223 18.58 8.68 -14.53
CA LEU A 223 19.87 8.73 -15.25
C LEU A 223 20.90 7.75 -14.66
N ARG A 224 20.94 7.65 -13.33
CA ARG A 224 21.88 6.73 -12.68
C ARG A 224 21.50 5.27 -12.87
N LEU A 225 20.22 4.93 -12.72
CA LEU A 225 19.73 3.56 -12.96
C LEU A 225 19.96 3.12 -14.42
N ALA A 226 19.70 4.02 -15.38
CA ALA A 226 19.95 3.73 -16.80
C ALA A 226 21.43 3.49 -17.13
N ALA A 227 22.35 4.14 -16.40
CA ALA A 227 23.78 4.01 -16.62
C ALA A 227 24.37 2.66 -16.16
N PHE A 228 23.67 1.92 -15.31
CA PHE A 228 24.14 0.60 -14.88
C PHE A 228 23.95 -0.50 -15.91
N HIS A 229 23.07 -0.30 -16.92
CA HIS A 229 22.77 -1.30 -17.95
C HIS A 229 22.47 -2.68 -17.34
N ASP A 230 23.34 -3.67 -17.58
CA ASP A 230 23.19 -5.05 -17.10
C ASP A 230 23.86 -5.29 -15.73
N ASP A 231 24.52 -4.29 -15.15
CA ASP A 231 25.14 -4.39 -13.81
C ASP A 231 24.06 -4.29 -12.72
N MET A 232 23.39 -5.42 -12.51
CA MET A 232 22.26 -5.50 -11.56
C MET A 232 22.72 -5.35 -10.10
N ASP A 233 23.96 -5.69 -9.78
CA ASP A 233 24.47 -5.58 -8.40
C ASP A 233 24.70 -4.12 -8.03
N SER A 234 25.34 -3.33 -8.91
CA SER A 234 25.48 -1.89 -8.72
C SER A 234 24.13 -1.16 -8.74
N LEU A 235 23.20 -1.57 -9.60
CA LEU A 235 21.83 -1.02 -9.63
C LEU A 235 21.13 -1.23 -8.29
N ARG A 236 21.18 -2.44 -7.75
CA ARG A 236 20.52 -2.78 -6.45
C ARG A 236 21.18 -2.07 -5.27
N ALA A 237 22.52 -1.97 -5.25
CA ALA A 237 23.24 -1.24 -4.23
C ALA A 237 22.86 0.25 -4.23
N PHE A 238 22.88 0.89 -5.39
CA PHE A 238 22.43 2.27 -5.53
C PHE A 238 20.96 2.45 -5.14
N GLY A 239 20.08 1.54 -5.60
CA GLY A 239 18.66 1.55 -5.25
C GLY A 239 18.41 1.40 -3.76
N HIS A 240 19.21 0.56 -3.08
CA HIS A 240 19.18 0.42 -1.62
C HIS A 240 19.51 1.75 -0.93
N ASP A 241 20.64 2.38 -1.31
CA ASP A 241 21.10 3.64 -0.68
C ASP A 241 20.07 4.76 -0.87
N VAL A 242 19.50 4.89 -2.09
CA VAL A 242 18.45 5.88 -2.38
C VAL A 242 17.23 5.67 -1.48
N VAL A 243 16.78 4.42 -1.30
CA VAL A 243 15.57 4.14 -0.51
C VAL A 243 15.84 4.25 0.99
N VAL A 244 17.05 3.91 1.46
CA VAL A 244 17.45 4.14 2.87
C VAL A 244 17.43 5.63 3.18
N ASP A 245 18.06 6.48 2.34
CA ASP A 245 18.05 7.95 2.53
C ASP A 245 16.62 8.51 2.52
N LEU A 246 15.79 8.05 1.57
CA LEU A 246 14.38 8.42 1.51
C LEU A 246 13.66 8.09 2.83
N CYS A 247 13.77 6.86 3.31
CA CYS A 247 13.11 6.42 4.56
C CYS A 247 13.62 7.20 5.78
N ASP A 248 14.93 7.45 5.87
CA ASP A 248 15.51 8.24 6.97
C ASP A 248 14.96 9.67 6.98
N ARG A 249 14.91 10.33 5.82
CA ARG A 249 14.31 11.67 5.67
C ARG A 249 12.84 11.68 6.07
N LEU A 250 12.05 10.69 5.67
CA LEU A 250 10.63 10.57 6.00
C LEU A 250 10.42 10.41 7.51
N LEU A 251 11.14 9.48 8.15
CA LEU A 251 11.04 9.24 9.58
C LEU A 251 11.52 10.45 10.39
N THR A 252 12.58 11.10 9.94
CA THR A 252 13.09 12.36 10.56
C THR A 252 12.06 13.47 10.38
N GLY A 253 11.38 13.56 9.25
CA GLY A 253 10.30 14.49 8.95
C GLY A 253 8.99 14.21 9.69
N GLY A 254 8.92 13.12 10.49
CA GLY A 254 7.77 12.82 11.34
C GLY A 254 6.77 11.83 10.74
N ALA A 255 7.14 11.07 9.72
CA ALA A 255 6.32 9.97 9.25
C ALA A 255 6.05 8.96 10.37
N PRO A 256 4.81 8.43 10.51
CA PRO A 256 4.42 7.56 11.61
C PRO A 256 5.05 6.16 11.54
N GLY A 257 5.55 5.78 10.36
CA GLY A 257 6.14 4.47 10.08
C GLY A 257 6.44 4.31 8.61
N ILE A 258 6.66 3.07 8.17
CA ILE A 258 6.93 2.70 6.77
C ILE A 258 6.07 1.50 6.38
N HIS A 259 5.42 1.58 5.23
CA HIS A 259 4.75 0.47 4.57
C HIS A 259 5.54 0.03 3.33
N PHE A 260 6.04 -1.20 3.30
CA PHE A 260 6.85 -1.69 2.18
C PHE A 260 6.03 -2.48 1.16
N TYR A 261 6.09 -2.08 -0.10
CA TYR A 261 5.67 -2.86 -1.26
C TYR A 261 6.74 -3.90 -1.57
N THR A 262 6.58 -5.12 -1.04
CA THR A 262 7.68 -6.11 -0.99
C THR A 262 7.99 -6.76 -2.32
N MET A 263 7.08 -6.70 -3.29
CA MET A 263 7.17 -7.51 -4.51
C MET A 263 7.36 -9.01 -4.20
N ASN A 264 6.82 -9.48 -3.07
CA ASN A 264 6.99 -10.81 -2.50
C ASN A 264 8.46 -11.21 -2.28
N GLN A 265 9.32 -10.23 -1.93
CA GLN A 265 10.74 -10.44 -1.63
C GLN A 265 11.07 -9.85 -0.25
N ALA A 266 11.58 -10.69 0.67
CA ALA A 266 11.93 -10.23 2.02
C ALA A 266 13.23 -9.43 2.08
N GLY A 267 14.26 -9.92 1.40
CA GLY A 267 15.64 -9.43 1.53
C GLY A 267 15.79 -7.91 1.37
N PRO A 268 15.30 -7.30 0.29
CA PRO A 268 15.44 -5.86 0.07
C PRO A 268 14.79 -5.01 1.15
N CYS A 269 13.55 -5.33 1.55
CA CYS A 269 12.83 -4.58 2.59
C CYS A 269 13.49 -4.74 3.96
N ALA A 270 13.91 -5.96 4.30
CA ALA A 270 14.62 -6.25 5.55
C ALA A 270 15.96 -5.49 5.64
N ALA A 271 16.73 -5.46 4.55
CA ALA A 271 18.00 -4.75 4.50
C ALA A 271 17.83 -3.23 4.70
N ILE A 272 16.83 -2.61 4.03
CA ILE A 272 16.51 -1.19 4.19
C ILE A 272 16.11 -0.91 5.64
N TRP A 273 15.17 -1.69 6.21
CA TRP A 273 14.71 -1.49 7.59
C TRP A 273 15.82 -1.65 8.62
N GLN A 274 16.73 -2.61 8.44
CA GLN A 274 17.88 -2.81 9.30
C GLN A 274 18.88 -1.66 9.23
N ALA A 275 19.09 -1.07 8.04
CA ALA A 275 19.96 0.08 7.86
C ALA A 275 19.46 1.34 8.61
N LEU A 276 18.13 1.50 8.80
CA LEU A 276 17.51 2.62 9.52
C LEU A 276 17.67 2.55 11.05
N LYS A 277 17.97 1.37 11.59
CA LYS A 277 18.12 1.14 13.04
C LYS A 277 19.53 1.40 13.58
N ARG A 278 20.43 1.98 12.76
CA ARG A 278 21.82 2.23 13.13
C ARG A 278 22.03 3.59 13.79
#